data_0e3bf825a1a8604374b48a095a93c57b
#
_entry.id   0e3bf825a1a8604374b48a095a93c57b
#
_cell.length_a   1.000
_cell.length_b   1.000
_cell.length_c   1.000
_cell.angle_alpha   90.00
_cell.angle_beta   90.00
_cell.angle_gamma   90.00
#
_symmetry.space_group_name_H-M   'P 1'
#
loop_
_entity.id
_entity.type
_entity.pdbx_description
1 polymer ?
#
loop_
_entity_poly.entity_id
_entity_poly.type
_entity_poly.pdbx_seq_one_letter_code
_entity_poly.pdbx_strand_id
1 'polypeptide(L)'
;MKLTTEPVWEPITIAKALSLCDFDALYVAMNLAFACSLRIGEILGLTWDDIHFAENGDDTSWLHVRKTLLEVSKQSVAATEGRDILMVFPSAKPNSSMSLILKKPKTKNSIRKVYLPRTTADILKEWHTRQLELIDLLGADYQNYNLVLAQNSGKPYDSHQIYKLLKTFIRAHHLPDVTFHSLRHSSVTYKLALNDGNIKLVQGDTGHASPKLMLNTYAEIFDQSRKELAVRFEENFYAALQP
;
A
#
# COMPACT_ATOMS: atom_id res chain seq x y z
N MET A 1 19.72 14.34 -18.77
CA MET A 1 19.17 14.10 -17.42
C MET A 1 18.83 12.62 -17.36
N LYS A 2 19.65 11.77 -16.69
CA LYS A 2 19.34 10.34 -16.57
C LYS A 2 18.08 10.22 -15.70
N LEU A 3 17.00 9.75 -16.27
CA LEU A 3 15.85 9.25 -15.51
C LEU A 3 16.35 8.01 -14.75
N THR A 4 16.66 8.18 -13.49
CA THR A 4 16.88 7.04 -12.59
C THR A 4 15.49 6.45 -12.33
N THR A 5 15.11 5.48 -13.13
CA THR A 5 13.94 4.66 -12.84
C THR A 5 14.25 3.87 -11.57
N GLU A 6 13.55 4.15 -10.48
CA GLU A 6 13.65 3.29 -9.30
C GLU A 6 13.33 1.85 -9.71
N PRO A 7 14.12 0.86 -9.26
CA PRO A 7 13.85 -0.53 -9.59
C PRO A 7 12.45 -0.91 -9.09
N VAL A 8 11.67 -1.54 -9.95
CA VAL A 8 10.34 -2.07 -9.66
C VAL A 8 10.37 -3.59 -9.81
N TRP A 9 9.54 -4.29 -9.06
CA TRP A 9 9.34 -5.72 -9.27
C TRP A 9 8.23 -5.94 -10.29
N GLU A 10 8.48 -6.84 -11.21
CA GLU A 10 7.45 -7.39 -12.07
C GLU A 10 6.48 -8.26 -11.26
N PRO A 11 5.24 -8.46 -11.72
CA PRO A 11 4.24 -9.27 -11.02
C PRO A 11 4.72 -10.67 -10.64
N ILE A 12 5.51 -11.31 -11.50
CA ILE A 12 6.08 -12.64 -11.22
C ILE A 12 7.07 -12.61 -10.04
N THR A 13 7.88 -11.55 -9.95
CA THR A 13 8.82 -11.36 -8.83
C THR A 13 8.07 -11.09 -7.53
N ILE A 14 6.97 -10.33 -7.58
CA ILE A 14 6.11 -10.07 -6.41
C ILE A 14 5.45 -11.37 -5.95
N ALA A 15 4.89 -12.15 -6.86
CA ALA A 15 4.29 -13.45 -6.55
C ALA A 15 5.31 -14.39 -5.87
N LYS A 16 6.54 -14.45 -6.40
CA LYS A 16 7.65 -15.19 -5.79
C LYS A 16 8.00 -14.64 -4.40
N ALA A 17 8.11 -13.34 -4.25
CA ALA A 17 8.41 -12.72 -2.95
C ALA A 17 7.32 -13.03 -1.91
N LEU A 18 6.06 -12.94 -2.27
CA LEU A 18 4.95 -13.28 -1.39
C LEU A 18 4.98 -14.77 -1.00
N SER A 19 5.28 -15.69 -1.92
CA SER A 19 5.37 -17.12 -1.62
C SER A 19 6.55 -17.50 -0.71
N LEU A 20 7.59 -16.67 -0.64
CA LEU A 20 8.78 -16.87 0.18
C LEU A 20 8.70 -16.15 1.55
N CYS A 21 7.70 -15.29 1.73
CA CYS A 21 7.61 -14.46 2.93
C CYS A 21 6.94 -15.22 4.06
N ASP A 22 7.72 -15.60 5.07
CA ASP A 22 7.29 -16.27 6.30
C ASP A 22 7.02 -15.31 7.46
N PHE A 23 7.25 -14.00 7.28
CA PHE A 23 7.02 -12.99 8.30
C PHE A 23 5.69 -12.27 8.08
N ASP A 24 4.68 -12.63 8.86
CA ASP A 24 3.29 -12.21 8.69
C ASP A 24 3.08 -10.69 8.50
N ALA A 25 3.69 -9.85 9.34
CA ALA A 25 3.52 -8.41 9.24
C ALA A 25 4.11 -7.85 7.92
N LEU A 26 5.24 -8.39 7.45
CA LEU A 26 5.82 -8.02 6.16
C LEU A 26 4.95 -8.50 5.00
N TYR A 27 4.43 -9.73 5.10
CA TYR A 27 3.52 -10.32 4.10
C TYR A 27 2.27 -9.47 3.92
N VAL A 28 1.63 -9.08 5.02
CA VAL A 28 0.45 -8.17 5.00
C VAL A 28 0.83 -6.80 4.41
N ALA A 29 1.97 -6.22 4.83
CA ALA A 29 2.42 -4.93 4.31
C ALA A 29 2.69 -4.95 2.81
N MET A 30 3.34 -6.01 2.29
CA MET A 30 3.59 -6.18 0.85
C MET A 30 2.30 -6.35 0.06
N ASN A 31 1.34 -7.14 0.56
CA ASN A 31 0.02 -7.28 -0.06
C ASN A 31 -0.72 -5.94 -0.13
N LEU A 32 -0.76 -5.16 0.96
CA LEU A 32 -1.40 -3.85 0.97
C LEU A 32 -0.69 -2.84 0.05
N ALA A 33 0.64 -2.88 -0.04
CA ALA A 33 1.40 -2.03 -0.96
C ALA A 33 1.13 -2.36 -2.43
N PHE A 34 1.06 -3.64 -2.78
CA PHE A 34 0.87 -4.08 -4.16
C PHE A 34 -0.60 -4.17 -4.56
N ALA A 35 -1.43 -4.94 -3.85
CA ALA A 35 -2.82 -5.13 -4.24
C ALA A 35 -3.67 -3.85 -4.08
N CYS A 36 -3.42 -3.07 -3.01
CA CYS A 36 -4.19 -1.87 -2.68
C CYS A 36 -3.49 -0.57 -3.06
N SER A 37 -2.28 -0.61 -3.58
CA SER A 37 -1.47 0.57 -3.94
C SER A 37 -1.28 1.56 -2.78
N LEU A 38 -1.18 1.09 -1.53
CA LEU A 38 -1.04 1.96 -0.37
C LEU A 38 0.40 2.46 -0.19
N ARG A 39 0.53 3.69 0.34
CA ARG A 39 1.83 4.20 0.82
C ARG A 39 2.17 3.57 2.16
N ILE A 40 3.46 3.44 2.48
CA ILE A 40 3.86 2.82 3.76
C ILE A 40 3.22 3.51 4.97
N GLY A 41 3.17 4.84 5.01
CA GLY A 41 2.50 5.54 6.10
C GLY A 41 0.98 5.30 6.17
N GLU A 42 0.32 5.05 5.04
CA GLU A 42 -1.09 4.66 4.97
C GLU A 42 -1.28 3.23 5.50
N ILE A 43 -0.38 2.30 5.15
CA ILE A 43 -0.37 0.91 5.65
C ILE A 43 -0.21 0.89 7.17
N LEU A 44 0.79 1.62 7.68
CA LEU A 44 1.07 1.67 9.12
C LEU A 44 -0.03 2.38 9.92
N GLY A 45 -0.74 3.33 9.30
CA GLY A 45 -1.83 4.09 9.92
C GLY A 45 -3.22 3.46 9.74
N LEU A 46 -3.32 2.31 9.07
CA LEU A 46 -4.59 1.62 8.88
C LEU A 46 -5.05 0.99 10.20
N THR A 47 -6.32 1.19 10.55
CA THR A 47 -6.96 0.56 11.71
C THR A 47 -8.05 -0.39 11.26
N TRP A 48 -8.45 -1.32 12.11
CA TRP A 48 -9.52 -2.27 11.79
C TRP A 48 -10.87 -1.57 11.51
N ASP A 49 -11.12 -0.41 12.10
CA ASP A 49 -12.31 0.41 11.79
C ASP A 49 -12.30 0.97 10.36
N ASP A 50 -11.19 0.89 9.66
CA ASP A 50 -11.09 1.32 8.28
C ASP A 50 -11.35 0.20 7.28
N ILE A 51 -11.55 -1.04 7.74
CA ILE A 51 -11.75 -2.21 6.88
C ILE A 51 -13.19 -2.70 6.98
N HIS A 52 -13.81 -2.85 5.82
CA HIS A 52 -15.12 -3.45 5.68
C HIS A 52 -14.98 -4.79 4.96
N PHE A 53 -15.29 -5.86 5.66
CA PHE A 53 -15.36 -7.19 5.07
C PHE A 53 -16.76 -7.46 4.53
N ALA A 54 -16.84 -7.92 3.29
CA ALA A 54 -18.09 -8.36 2.71
C ALA A 54 -18.62 -9.59 3.46
N GLU A 55 -19.89 -9.57 3.81
CA GLU A 55 -20.56 -10.65 4.52
C GLU A 55 -21.25 -11.64 3.56
N ASN A 56 -21.72 -11.14 2.42
CA ASN A 56 -22.43 -11.90 1.41
C ASN A 56 -21.68 -11.91 0.07
N GLY A 57 -21.88 -12.99 -0.71
CA GLY A 57 -21.08 -13.27 -1.92
C GLY A 57 -21.13 -12.24 -3.05
N ASP A 58 -22.07 -11.30 -3.04
CA ASP A 58 -22.23 -10.26 -4.07
C ASP A 58 -21.60 -8.92 -3.68
N ASP A 59 -21.16 -8.75 -2.43
CA ASP A 59 -20.52 -7.52 -1.96
C ASP A 59 -18.99 -7.64 -2.01
N THR A 60 -18.30 -6.53 -2.22
CA THR A 60 -16.84 -6.49 -2.30
C THR A 60 -16.26 -5.84 -1.05
N SER A 61 -15.35 -6.54 -0.37
CA SER A 61 -14.58 -5.98 0.75
C SER A 61 -13.82 -4.73 0.31
N TRP A 62 -13.68 -3.77 1.21
CA TRP A 62 -12.97 -2.52 0.93
C TRP A 62 -12.31 -1.94 2.18
N LEU A 63 -11.37 -1.05 1.99
CA LEU A 63 -10.76 -0.27 3.05
C LEU A 63 -10.85 1.23 2.77
N HIS A 64 -10.81 2.01 3.85
CA HIS A 64 -10.86 3.46 3.79
C HIS A 64 -9.49 4.04 4.18
N VAL A 65 -8.79 4.60 3.22
CA VAL A 65 -7.54 5.32 3.48
C VAL A 65 -7.89 6.71 3.97
N ARG A 66 -7.75 6.97 5.27
CA ARG A 66 -8.07 8.27 5.91
C ARG A 66 -7.12 8.65 7.04
N LYS A 67 -6.06 7.88 7.21
CA LYS A 67 -5.04 8.07 8.24
C LYS A 67 -3.67 7.78 7.67
N THR A 68 -2.66 8.35 8.27
CA THR A 68 -1.25 8.03 8.00
C THR A 68 -0.47 8.07 9.30
N LEU A 69 0.42 7.10 9.47
CA LEU A 69 1.35 7.03 10.58
C LEU A 69 2.73 7.46 10.09
N LEU A 70 3.36 8.36 10.83
CA LEU A 70 4.69 8.87 10.50
C LEU A 70 5.43 9.33 11.76
N GLU A 71 6.73 9.35 11.68
CA GLU A 71 7.61 9.90 12.70
C GLU A 71 7.90 11.37 12.40
N VAL A 72 7.73 12.23 13.41
CA VAL A 72 7.96 13.69 13.32
C VAL A 72 8.70 14.18 14.54
N SER A 73 9.35 15.34 14.45
CA SER A 73 9.99 15.95 15.62
C SER A 73 8.95 16.40 16.64
N LYS A 74 9.27 16.30 17.93
CA LYS A 74 8.41 16.83 19.02
C LYS A 74 8.12 18.33 18.85
N GLN A 75 9.09 19.09 18.31
CA GLN A 75 8.89 20.49 17.97
C GLN A 75 7.82 20.67 16.89
N SER A 76 7.80 19.82 15.86
CA SER A 76 6.76 19.86 14.82
C SER A 76 5.38 19.53 15.38
N VAL A 77 5.29 18.62 16.34
CA VAL A 77 4.02 18.30 17.03
C VAL A 77 3.53 19.52 17.80
N ALA A 78 4.41 20.17 18.56
CA ALA A 78 4.07 21.38 19.34
C ALA A 78 3.68 22.55 18.41
N ALA A 79 4.42 22.77 17.32
CA ALA A 79 4.16 23.86 16.37
C ALA A 79 2.83 23.73 15.61
N THR A 80 2.30 22.52 15.49
CA THR A 80 1.01 22.29 14.83
C THR A 80 -0.18 22.38 15.80
N GLU A 81 0.06 22.62 17.09
CA GLU A 81 -0.97 22.63 18.13
C GLU A 81 -1.87 21.40 18.09
N GLY A 82 -1.32 20.25 17.67
CA GLY A 82 -2.06 19.00 17.52
C GLY A 82 -3.03 18.96 16.33
N ARG A 83 -3.03 19.96 15.44
CA ARG A 83 -3.93 20.01 14.29
C ARG A 83 -3.75 18.77 13.42
N ASP A 84 -4.88 18.10 13.11
CA ASP A 84 -4.95 16.85 12.35
C ASP A 84 -4.24 15.64 12.98
N ILE A 85 -3.66 15.74 14.16
CA ILE A 85 -3.11 14.64 14.92
C ILE A 85 -4.26 13.90 15.62
N LEU A 86 -4.37 12.60 15.34
CA LEU A 86 -5.39 11.73 15.95
C LEU A 86 -4.85 11.06 17.21
N MET A 87 -3.54 10.73 17.20
CA MET A 87 -2.87 10.06 18.31
C MET A 87 -1.37 10.33 18.25
N VAL A 88 -0.77 10.49 19.42
CA VAL A 88 0.69 10.46 19.63
C VAL A 88 1.01 9.20 20.40
N PHE A 89 1.83 8.33 19.82
CA PHE A 89 2.20 7.07 20.48
C PHE A 89 3.29 7.28 21.51
N PRO A 90 3.29 6.50 22.60
CA PRO A 90 4.38 6.51 23.58
C PRO A 90 5.72 6.23 22.93
N SER A 91 6.73 7.03 23.24
CA SER A 91 8.07 6.82 22.70
C SER A 91 8.74 5.61 23.35
N ALA A 92 9.28 4.71 22.54
CA ALA A 92 10.10 3.60 23.02
C ALA A 92 11.44 4.07 23.64
N LYS A 93 11.87 5.30 23.31
CA LYS A 93 13.10 5.92 23.83
C LYS A 93 12.74 7.19 24.60
N PRO A 94 12.93 7.25 25.94
CA PRO A 94 12.52 8.39 26.76
C PRO A 94 13.06 9.74 26.27
N ASN A 95 14.30 9.76 25.77
CA ASN A 95 15.00 10.98 25.32
C ASN A 95 14.93 11.20 23.80
N SER A 96 14.03 10.52 23.08
CA SER A 96 13.85 10.75 21.65
C SER A 96 13.33 12.17 21.39
N SER A 97 13.94 12.87 20.43
CA SER A 97 13.43 14.13 19.90
C SER A 97 12.27 13.93 18.91
N MET A 98 12.00 12.66 18.55
CA MET A 98 10.97 12.27 17.60
C MET A 98 9.74 11.72 18.32
N SER A 99 8.59 11.83 17.67
CA SER A 99 7.33 11.23 18.07
C SER A 99 6.71 10.50 16.90
N LEU A 100 6.19 9.30 17.16
CA LEU A 100 5.37 8.57 16.20
C LEU A 100 3.92 9.05 16.34
N ILE A 101 3.33 9.50 15.27
CA ILE A 101 1.98 10.06 15.28
C ILE A 101 1.09 9.41 14.24
N LEU A 102 -0.18 9.23 14.59
CA LEU A 102 -1.26 8.96 13.66
C LEU A 102 -1.97 10.27 13.33
N LYS A 103 -2.13 10.59 12.08
CA LYS A 103 -2.75 11.83 11.66
C LYS A 103 -3.64 11.70 10.44
N LYS A 104 -4.51 12.70 10.22
CA LYS A 104 -5.27 12.83 8.96
C LYS A 104 -4.35 13.19 7.80
N PRO A 105 -4.67 12.76 6.57
CA PRO A 105 -3.93 13.16 5.37
C PRO A 105 -4.00 14.68 5.15
N LYS A 106 -2.95 15.24 4.55
CA LYS A 106 -2.88 16.69 4.24
C LYS A 106 -3.92 17.15 3.21
N THR A 107 -4.36 16.27 2.33
CA THR A 107 -5.25 16.63 1.21
C THR A 107 -6.49 15.74 1.21
N LYS A 108 -7.64 16.31 0.80
CA LYS A 108 -8.89 15.57 0.63
C LYS A 108 -8.75 14.42 -0.38
N ASN A 109 -7.95 14.60 -1.43
CA ASN A 109 -7.72 13.57 -2.46
C ASN A 109 -6.96 12.34 -1.94
N SER A 110 -6.30 12.45 -0.78
CA SER A 110 -5.67 11.30 -0.13
C SER A 110 -6.68 10.40 0.58
N ILE A 111 -7.86 10.94 0.92
CA ILE A 111 -8.95 10.17 1.53
C ILE A 111 -9.70 9.46 0.42
N ARG A 112 -9.72 8.12 0.49
CA ARG A 112 -10.31 7.31 -0.57
C ARG A 112 -10.74 5.93 -0.07
N LYS A 113 -11.71 5.35 -0.76
CA LYS A 113 -12.11 3.95 -0.64
C LYS A 113 -11.28 3.13 -1.63
N VAL A 114 -10.74 2.01 -1.19
CA VAL A 114 -10.01 1.05 -2.04
C VAL A 114 -10.68 -0.31 -1.91
N TYR A 115 -11.08 -0.90 -3.01
CA TYR A 115 -11.67 -2.22 -3.03
C TYR A 115 -10.59 -3.29 -2.90
N LEU A 116 -10.88 -4.33 -2.14
CA LEU A 116 -9.96 -5.42 -1.85
C LEU A 116 -10.19 -6.60 -2.81
N PRO A 117 -9.14 -7.11 -3.45
CA PRO A 117 -9.21 -8.44 -4.03
C PRO A 117 -9.59 -9.46 -2.94
N ARG A 118 -10.37 -10.49 -3.29
CA ARG A 118 -10.83 -11.50 -2.33
C ARG A 118 -9.68 -12.09 -1.51
N THR A 119 -8.61 -12.50 -2.16
CA THR A 119 -7.41 -13.04 -1.48
C THR A 119 -6.83 -12.05 -0.46
N THR A 120 -6.77 -10.75 -0.79
CA THR A 120 -6.28 -9.74 0.16
C THR A 120 -7.23 -9.59 1.36
N ALA A 121 -8.53 -9.66 1.14
CA ALA A 121 -9.52 -9.64 2.23
C ALA A 121 -9.37 -10.87 3.14
N ASP A 122 -9.16 -12.06 2.56
CA ASP A 122 -8.96 -13.30 3.32
C ASP A 122 -7.67 -13.27 4.14
N ILE A 123 -6.55 -12.76 3.57
CA ILE A 123 -5.30 -12.52 4.29
C ILE A 123 -5.53 -11.60 5.50
N LEU A 124 -6.28 -10.52 5.32
CA LEU A 124 -6.57 -9.57 6.39
C LEU A 124 -7.47 -10.18 7.48
N LYS A 125 -8.45 -11.02 7.13
CA LYS A 125 -9.28 -11.73 8.09
C LYS A 125 -8.44 -12.70 8.94
N GLU A 126 -7.59 -13.48 8.29
CA GLU A 126 -6.68 -14.41 8.97
C GLU A 126 -5.71 -13.67 9.90
N TRP A 127 -5.12 -12.58 9.43
CA TRP A 127 -4.27 -11.71 10.22
C TRP A 127 -4.99 -11.12 11.42
N HIS A 128 -6.24 -10.68 11.26
CA HIS A 128 -7.08 -10.16 12.35
C HIS A 128 -7.34 -11.22 13.42
N THR A 129 -7.69 -12.44 12.99
CA THR A 129 -7.90 -13.57 13.92
C THR A 129 -6.67 -13.83 14.77
N ARG A 130 -5.48 -13.92 14.16
CA ARG A 130 -4.22 -14.10 14.89
C ARG A 130 -3.92 -12.95 15.86
N GLN A 131 -4.27 -11.73 15.47
CA GLN A 131 -4.08 -10.57 16.33
C GLN A 131 -5.04 -10.58 17.53
N LEU A 132 -6.29 -11.03 17.35
CA LEU A 132 -7.24 -11.23 18.43
C LEU A 132 -6.78 -12.32 19.42
N GLU A 133 -6.21 -13.42 18.93
CA GLU A 133 -5.60 -14.47 19.77
C GLU A 133 -4.44 -13.90 20.61
N LEU A 134 -3.60 -13.03 20.04
CA LEU A 134 -2.54 -12.36 20.80
C LEU A 134 -3.08 -11.39 21.85
N ILE A 135 -4.15 -10.66 21.54
CA ILE A 135 -4.83 -9.76 22.48
C ILE A 135 -5.37 -10.56 23.66
N ASP A 136 -6.02 -11.68 23.40
CA ASP A 136 -6.57 -12.56 24.45
C ASP A 136 -5.44 -13.17 25.31
N LEU A 137 -4.37 -13.65 24.66
CA LEU A 137 -3.22 -14.27 25.33
C LEU A 137 -2.47 -13.29 26.25
N LEU A 138 -2.24 -12.06 25.80
CA LEU A 138 -1.45 -11.06 26.50
C LEU A 138 -2.28 -10.18 27.44
N GLY A 139 -3.60 -10.11 27.22
CA GLY A 139 -4.49 -9.32 28.06
C GLY A 139 -4.03 -7.88 28.23
N ALA A 140 -3.80 -7.46 29.47
CA ALA A 140 -3.38 -6.09 29.80
C ALA A 140 -1.98 -5.71 29.29
N ASP A 141 -1.14 -6.66 28.93
CA ASP A 141 0.20 -6.39 28.39
C ASP A 141 0.16 -6.03 26.90
N TYR A 142 -0.95 -6.30 26.21
CA TYR A 142 -1.13 -5.91 24.83
C TYR A 142 -1.58 -4.44 24.72
N GLN A 143 -0.81 -3.63 24.01
CA GLN A 143 -1.13 -2.20 23.77
C GLN A 143 -2.04 -2.07 22.55
N ASN A 144 -3.34 -2.23 22.74
CA ASN A 144 -4.31 -2.20 21.64
C ASN A 144 -4.59 -0.78 21.15
N TYR A 145 -3.99 -0.42 20.03
CA TYR A 145 -4.26 0.81 19.28
C TYR A 145 -5.18 0.59 18.06
N ASN A 146 -5.77 -0.58 17.95
CA ASN A 146 -6.62 -0.98 16.83
C ASN A 146 -5.93 -0.93 15.43
N LEU A 147 -4.60 -0.96 15.40
CA LEU A 147 -3.82 -0.93 14.16
C LEU A 147 -3.88 -2.29 13.46
N VAL A 148 -4.06 -2.26 12.12
CA VAL A 148 -3.96 -3.46 11.30
C VAL A 148 -2.54 -4.02 11.35
N LEU A 149 -1.52 -3.15 11.22
CA LEU A 149 -0.13 -3.57 11.29
C LEU A 149 0.46 -3.16 12.65
N ALA A 150 0.43 -4.08 13.60
CA ALA A 150 1.00 -3.93 14.93
C ALA A 150 2.05 -5.01 15.22
N GLN A 151 2.99 -4.69 16.10
CA GLN A 151 3.92 -5.67 16.66
C GLN A 151 3.16 -6.65 17.58
N ASN A 152 3.77 -7.79 17.93
CA ASN A 152 3.14 -8.79 18.80
C ASN A 152 2.69 -8.24 20.17
N SER A 153 3.29 -7.14 20.62
CA SER A 153 2.87 -6.42 21.83
C SER A 153 1.78 -5.37 21.60
N GLY A 154 1.25 -5.26 20.40
CA GLY A 154 0.27 -4.23 20.00
C GLY A 154 0.87 -2.87 19.67
N LYS A 155 2.18 -2.65 19.91
CA LYS A 155 2.86 -1.40 19.57
C LYS A 155 2.86 -1.17 18.07
N PRO A 156 2.77 0.10 17.63
CA PRO A 156 2.91 0.40 16.20
C PRO A 156 4.30 0.05 15.68
N TYR A 157 4.37 -0.36 14.43
CA TYR A 157 5.62 -0.32 13.68
C TYR A 157 5.89 1.11 13.23
N ASP A 158 7.14 1.55 13.28
CA ASP A 158 7.58 2.71 12.51
C ASP A 158 8.03 2.29 11.09
N SER A 159 8.17 3.26 10.21
CA SER A 159 8.56 3.00 8.82
C SER A 159 9.96 2.36 8.71
N HIS A 160 10.89 2.74 9.60
CA HIS A 160 12.25 2.20 9.58
C HIS A 160 12.26 0.71 9.92
N GLN A 161 11.47 0.28 10.90
CA GLN A 161 11.35 -1.13 11.29
C GLN A 161 10.85 -1.98 10.13
N ILE A 162 9.77 -1.56 9.46
CA ILE A 162 9.22 -2.30 8.30
C ILE A 162 10.17 -2.30 7.12
N TYR A 163 10.85 -1.17 6.84
CA TYR A 163 11.89 -1.13 5.81
C TYR A 163 13.05 -2.08 6.12
N LYS A 164 13.48 -2.16 7.38
CA LYS A 164 14.53 -3.09 7.81
C LYS A 164 14.10 -4.55 7.57
N LEU A 165 12.85 -4.91 7.89
CA LEU A 165 12.30 -6.24 7.60
C LEU A 165 12.32 -6.53 6.10
N LEU A 166 11.82 -5.62 5.26
CA LEU A 166 11.85 -5.77 3.81
C LEU A 166 13.27 -5.95 3.27
N LYS A 167 14.23 -5.11 3.70
CA LYS A 167 15.63 -5.20 3.24
C LYS A 167 16.33 -6.47 3.71
N THR A 168 16.01 -6.96 4.90
CA THR A 168 16.53 -8.25 5.40
C THR A 168 15.96 -9.40 4.58
N PHE A 169 14.67 -9.40 4.32
CA PHE A 169 13.99 -10.37 3.48
C PHE A 169 14.56 -10.40 2.04
N ILE A 170 14.68 -9.24 1.40
CA ILE A 170 15.24 -9.10 0.04
C ILE A 170 16.64 -9.73 -0.03
N ARG A 171 17.50 -9.44 0.95
CA ARG A 171 18.86 -9.99 1.00
C ARG A 171 18.88 -11.49 1.22
N ALA A 172 18.05 -11.99 2.14
CA ALA A 172 17.97 -13.42 2.44
C ALA A 172 17.53 -14.26 1.24
N HIS A 173 16.66 -13.72 0.39
CA HIS A 173 16.12 -14.42 -0.77
C HIS A 173 16.73 -13.98 -2.10
N HIS A 174 17.82 -13.19 -2.08
CA HIS A 174 18.51 -12.70 -3.29
C HIS A 174 17.57 -12.04 -4.30
N LEU A 175 16.59 -11.28 -3.81
CA LEU A 175 15.65 -10.54 -4.65
C LEU A 175 16.23 -9.18 -5.08
N PRO A 176 15.80 -8.60 -6.20
CA PRO A 176 16.19 -7.25 -6.59
C PRO A 176 15.82 -6.23 -5.50
N ASP A 177 16.70 -5.27 -5.25
CA ASP A 177 16.50 -4.27 -4.19
C ASP A 177 15.40 -3.29 -4.53
N VAL A 178 14.35 -3.21 -3.70
CA VAL A 178 13.19 -2.33 -3.88
C VAL A 178 12.76 -1.70 -2.55
N THR A 179 11.86 -0.74 -2.64
CA THR A 179 11.20 -0.09 -1.50
C THR A 179 9.69 -0.36 -1.52
N PHE A 180 8.97 -0.03 -0.45
CA PHE A 180 7.51 -0.03 -0.49
C PHE A 180 6.94 0.95 -1.52
N HIS A 181 7.67 2.03 -1.81
CA HIS A 181 7.31 2.95 -2.88
C HIS A 181 7.40 2.28 -4.25
N SER A 182 8.45 1.49 -4.48
CA SER A 182 8.62 0.69 -5.69
C SER A 182 7.52 -0.36 -5.84
N LEU A 183 7.12 -1.07 -4.75
CA LEU A 183 5.99 -2.01 -4.79
C LEU A 183 4.68 -1.34 -5.18
N ARG A 184 4.44 -0.12 -4.66
CA ARG A 184 3.29 0.68 -5.07
C ARG A 184 3.39 1.10 -6.54
N HIS A 185 4.58 1.43 -7.06
CA HIS A 185 4.79 1.70 -8.48
C HIS A 185 4.47 0.47 -9.33
N SER A 186 4.97 -0.71 -8.94
CA SER A 186 4.62 -1.99 -9.59
C SER A 186 3.11 -2.21 -9.62
N SER A 187 2.41 -1.91 -8.51
CA SER A 187 0.95 -1.98 -8.43
C SER A 187 0.26 -1.08 -9.46
N VAL A 188 0.67 0.18 -9.54
CA VAL A 188 0.10 1.16 -10.49
C VAL A 188 0.30 0.67 -11.92
N THR A 189 1.51 0.27 -12.26
CA THR A 189 1.87 -0.24 -13.59
C THR A 189 1.03 -1.47 -13.96
N TYR A 190 0.93 -2.42 -13.04
CA TYR A 190 0.15 -3.65 -13.26
C TYR A 190 -1.36 -3.36 -13.42
N LYS A 191 -1.94 -2.52 -12.56
CA LYS A 191 -3.34 -2.11 -12.67
C LYS A 191 -3.64 -1.38 -13.97
N LEU A 192 -2.72 -0.55 -14.45
CA LEU A 192 -2.87 0.13 -15.72
C LEU A 192 -2.82 -0.87 -16.89
N ALA A 193 -1.95 -1.88 -16.84
CA ALA A 193 -1.92 -2.94 -17.85
C ALA A 193 -3.22 -3.76 -17.86
N LEU A 194 -3.80 -4.04 -16.69
CA LEU A 194 -5.06 -4.80 -16.57
C LEU A 194 -6.30 -4.08 -17.10
N ASN A 195 -6.26 -2.76 -17.23
CA ASN A 195 -7.44 -1.95 -17.59
C ASN A 195 -7.21 -1.10 -18.85
N ASP A 196 -6.37 -1.56 -19.77
CA ASP A 196 -6.08 -0.92 -21.05
C ASP A 196 -5.63 0.57 -20.90
N GLY A 197 -4.94 0.87 -19.80
CA GLY A 197 -4.39 2.21 -19.55
C GLY A 197 -5.38 3.23 -19.02
N ASN A 198 -6.52 2.83 -18.47
CA ASN A 198 -7.49 3.77 -17.89
C ASN A 198 -6.95 4.40 -16.59
N ILE A 199 -6.27 5.53 -16.76
CA ILE A 199 -5.61 6.27 -15.67
C ILE A 199 -6.60 6.71 -14.59
N LYS A 200 -7.84 7.06 -14.94
CA LYS A 200 -8.83 7.54 -13.97
C LYS A 200 -9.23 6.48 -12.96
N LEU A 201 -9.37 5.24 -13.40
CA LEU A 201 -9.67 4.12 -12.49
C LEU A 201 -8.53 3.90 -11.49
N VAL A 202 -7.29 3.84 -11.98
CA VAL A 202 -6.11 3.63 -11.12
C VAL A 202 -5.85 4.84 -10.20
N GLN A 203 -6.16 6.06 -10.66
CA GLN A 203 -6.06 7.26 -9.84
C GLN A 203 -6.99 7.22 -8.62
N GLY A 204 -8.18 6.66 -8.76
CA GLY A 204 -9.12 6.45 -7.65
C GLY A 204 -8.51 5.60 -6.54
N ASP A 205 -7.86 4.50 -6.88
CA ASP A 205 -7.21 3.60 -5.92
C ASP A 205 -5.95 4.20 -5.27
N THR A 206 -5.17 4.94 -6.06
CA THR A 206 -3.85 5.41 -5.61
C THR A 206 -3.90 6.74 -4.87
N GLY A 207 -4.93 7.56 -5.06
CA GLY A 207 -4.99 8.91 -4.50
C GLY A 207 -3.86 9.83 -4.97
N HIS A 208 -3.39 9.65 -6.22
CA HIS A 208 -2.44 10.57 -6.83
C HIS A 208 -3.15 11.88 -7.23
N ALA A 209 -2.61 13.00 -6.76
CA ALA A 209 -3.15 14.32 -7.11
C ALA A 209 -2.95 14.69 -8.59
N SER A 210 -1.96 14.09 -9.26
CA SER A 210 -1.62 14.40 -10.65
C SER A 210 -1.47 13.11 -11.49
N PRO A 211 -2.15 13.04 -12.66
CA PRO A 211 -1.94 11.97 -13.63
C PRO A 211 -0.52 11.92 -14.21
N LYS A 212 0.20 13.06 -14.19
CA LYS A 212 1.52 13.19 -14.80
C LYS A 212 2.56 12.20 -14.24
N LEU A 213 2.49 11.92 -12.93
CA LEU A 213 3.39 10.95 -12.30
C LEU A 213 3.13 9.52 -12.81
N MET A 214 1.87 9.19 -13.06
CA MET A 214 1.47 7.89 -13.62
C MET A 214 1.86 7.76 -15.10
N LEU A 215 1.74 8.85 -15.88
CA LEU A 215 2.11 8.88 -17.29
C LEU A 215 3.61 8.62 -17.52
N ASN A 216 4.47 9.15 -16.67
CA ASN A 216 5.92 8.93 -16.80
C ASN A 216 6.33 7.47 -16.53
N THR A 217 5.66 6.80 -15.61
CA THR A 217 5.86 5.37 -15.32
C THR A 217 5.33 4.49 -16.47
N TYR A 218 4.43 5.04 -17.29
CA TYR A 218 3.68 4.33 -18.31
C TYR A 218 4.27 4.41 -19.72
N ALA A 219 5.27 5.26 -19.93
CA ALA A 219 5.80 5.54 -21.27
C ALA A 219 6.27 4.27 -22.03
N GLU A 220 6.82 3.29 -21.32
CA GLU A 220 7.29 2.02 -21.92
C GLU A 220 6.13 1.08 -22.32
N ILE A 221 5.04 1.07 -21.53
CA ILE A 221 3.85 0.24 -21.83
C ILE A 221 3.07 0.82 -23.01
N PHE A 222 3.10 2.14 -23.20
CA PHE A 222 2.42 2.81 -24.32
C PHE A 222 2.93 2.37 -25.69
N ASP A 223 4.20 2.00 -25.86
CA ASP A 223 4.69 1.61 -27.18
C ASP A 223 4.06 0.29 -27.65
N GLN A 224 3.94 -0.69 -26.79
CA GLN A 224 3.24 -1.94 -27.11
C GLN A 224 1.75 -1.71 -27.35
N SER A 225 1.07 -0.96 -26.50
CA SER A 225 -0.35 -0.62 -26.67
C SER A 225 -0.63 0.19 -27.94
N ARG A 226 0.33 1.03 -28.37
CA ARG A 226 0.22 1.77 -29.65
C ARG A 226 0.30 0.83 -30.86
N LYS A 227 1.14 -0.20 -30.83
CA LYS A 227 1.18 -1.22 -31.89
C LYS A 227 -0.13 -1.99 -31.96
N GLU A 228 -0.64 -2.42 -30.80
CA GLU A 228 -1.92 -3.12 -30.72
C GLU A 228 -3.08 -2.25 -31.17
N LEU A 229 -3.07 -0.95 -30.84
CA LEU A 229 -4.08 0.01 -31.29
C LEU A 229 -4.07 0.15 -32.83
N ALA A 230 -2.90 0.18 -33.45
CA ALA A 230 -2.80 0.21 -34.91
C ALA A 230 -3.39 -1.03 -35.56
N VAL A 231 -3.13 -2.23 -35.00
CA VAL A 231 -3.73 -3.48 -35.46
C VAL A 231 -5.25 -3.47 -35.30
N ARG A 232 -5.75 -3.09 -34.12
CA ARG A 232 -7.19 -2.99 -33.87
C ARG A 232 -7.87 -1.95 -34.79
N PHE A 233 -7.18 -0.87 -35.12
CA PHE A 233 -7.70 0.13 -36.06
C PHE A 233 -7.83 -0.44 -37.46
N GLU A 234 -6.83 -1.21 -37.92
CA GLU A 234 -6.89 -1.92 -39.19
C GLU A 234 -8.08 -2.89 -39.24
N GLU A 235 -8.19 -3.75 -38.22
CA GLU A 235 -9.23 -4.79 -38.13
C GLU A 235 -10.64 -4.23 -38.02
N ASN A 236 -10.86 -3.12 -37.27
CA ASN A 236 -12.21 -2.60 -37.02
C ASN A 236 -12.65 -1.51 -37.98
N PHE A 237 -11.71 -0.80 -38.59
CA PHE A 237 -12.05 0.30 -39.50
C PHE A 237 -11.82 -0.09 -40.97
N TYR A 238 -10.60 -0.48 -41.34
CA TYR A 238 -10.27 -0.75 -42.73
C TYR A 238 -10.84 -2.09 -43.21
N ALA A 239 -10.92 -3.12 -42.38
CA ALA A 239 -11.56 -4.38 -42.78
C ALA A 239 -13.04 -4.22 -43.07
N ALA A 240 -13.73 -3.27 -42.41
CA ALA A 240 -15.14 -2.96 -42.70
C ALA A 240 -15.36 -2.18 -44.01
N LEU A 241 -14.28 -1.68 -44.63
CA LEU A 241 -14.32 -0.96 -45.91
C LEU A 241 -13.99 -1.85 -47.12
N GLN A 242 -13.58 -3.09 -46.87
CA GLN A 242 -13.36 -4.05 -47.96
C GLN A 242 -14.71 -4.60 -48.42
N PRO A 243 -15.01 -4.57 -49.74
CA PRO A 243 -16.31 -4.97 -50.30
C PRO A 243 -16.57 -6.48 -50.17
#